data_89928eb71a1ceb6ed31430bd87ecea96
#
_entry.id   89928eb71a1ceb6ed31430bd87ecea96
#
_cell.length_a   1.000
_cell.length_b   1.000
_cell.length_c   1.000
_cell.angle_alpha   90.00
_cell.angle_beta   90.00
_cell.angle_gamma   90.00
#
_symmetry.space_group_name_H-M   'P 1'
#
loop_
_entity.id
_entity.type
_entity.pdbx_description
1 polymer ?
#
loop_
_entity_poly.entity_id
_entity_poly.type
_entity_poly.pdbx_seq_one_letter_code
_entity_poly.pdbx_strand_id
1 'polypeptide(L)'
;AGSAAGTTDLMLVPADGSGGVVPFANQRFNEDSGRFSPDGRFIAYVSDESGRAEIYVEPMARTGAKWLVSGRGGNAPRWSAGGRELLYVEPGAREADSTLTSVRVEPQGDGLAFSQATAVAPVPSLDIELAAGGRELLVTVPVAQGVTRPPVLIENWTALLPAN
;
A
#
# COMPACT_ATOMS: atom_id res chain seq x y z
N ALA A 1 18.24 -30.01 -5.69
CA ALA A 1 17.16 -29.74 -4.76
C ALA A 1 17.06 -28.23 -4.62
N GLY A 2 16.20 -27.59 -5.40
CA GLY A 2 15.90 -26.19 -5.25
C GLY A 2 15.10 -26.00 -3.97
N SER A 3 15.57 -25.10 -3.08
CA SER A 3 14.75 -24.58 -2.00
C SER A 3 13.53 -23.93 -2.64
N ALA A 4 12.32 -24.41 -2.35
CA ALA A 4 11.12 -23.67 -2.68
C ALA A 4 11.24 -22.32 -1.96
N ALA A 5 11.21 -21.21 -2.68
CA ALA A 5 11.07 -19.91 -2.08
C ALA A 5 9.76 -19.98 -1.26
N GLY A 6 9.86 -19.80 0.06
CA GLY A 6 8.70 -19.76 0.93
C GLY A 6 7.83 -18.56 0.55
N THR A 7 6.52 -18.71 0.65
CA THR A 7 5.59 -17.57 0.60
C THR A 7 5.74 -16.71 1.84
N THR A 8 5.48 -15.42 1.71
CA THR A 8 5.32 -14.50 2.84
C THR A 8 3.85 -14.39 3.18
N ASP A 9 3.51 -14.41 4.48
CA ASP A 9 2.14 -14.38 4.98
C ASP A 9 1.95 -13.19 5.93
N LEU A 10 0.77 -12.61 5.97
CA LEU A 10 0.41 -11.60 6.95
C LEU A 10 -0.16 -12.24 8.22
N MET A 11 0.47 -11.94 9.33
CA MET A 11 0.11 -12.45 10.64
C MET A 11 -0.29 -11.30 11.56
N LEU A 12 -1.28 -11.52 12.41
CA LEU A 12 -1.68 -10.60 13.49
C LEU A 12 -1.06 -11.06 14.80
N VAL A 13 -0.50 -10.10 15.51
CA VAL A 13 0.08 -10.31 16.85
C VAL A 13 -0.50 -9.25 17.78
N PRO A 14 -1.05 -9.62 18.94
CA PRO A 14 -1.49 -8.63 19.92
C PRO A 14 -0.33 -7.76 20.40
N ALA A 15 -0.50 -6.43 20.36
CA ALA A 15 0.57 -5.49 20.70
C ALA A 15 0.94 -5.50 22.21
N ASP A 16 0.06 -5.98 23.06
CA ASP A 16 0.28 -6.13 24.50
C ASP A 16 1.02 -7.44 24.86
N GLY A 17 1.38 -8.24 23.86
CA GLY A 17 2.02 -9.55 24.05
C GLY A 17 1.09 -10.65 24.55
N SER A 18 -0.21 -10.39 24.67
CA SER A 18 -1.20 -11.41 25.04
C SER A 18 -1.56 -12.29 23.85
N GLY A 19 -1.74 -13.57 24.07
CA GLY A 19 -2.18 -14.49 23.05
C GLY A 19 -1.11 -14.91 22.04
N GLY A 20 -1.55 -15.62 21.00
CA GLY A 20 -0.69 -16.17 19.94
C GLY A 20 -0.74 -15.37 18.65
N VAL A 21 0.20 -15.68 17.78
CA VAL A 21 0.20 -15.19 16.39
C VAL A 21 -0.95 -15.86 15.64
N VAL A 22 -1.79 -15.09 14.97
CA VAL A 22 -2.88 -15.61 14.15
C VAL A 22 -2.73 -15.16 12.71
N PRO A 23 -2.96 -16.02 11.70
CA PRO A 23 -2.85 -15.63 10.32
C PRO A 23 -3.95 -14.63 9.94
N PHE A 24 -3.61 -13.61 9.18
CA PHE A 24 -4.56 -12.70 8.54
C PHE A 24 -4.75 -13.07 7.07
N ALA A 25 -3.70 -13.06 6.29
CA ALA A 25 -3.66 -13.59 4.94
C ALA A 25 -2.50 -14.60 4.88
N ASN A 26 -2.80 -15.85 4.56
CA ASN A 26 -1.85 -16.97 4.59
C ASN A 26 -2.19 -18.01 3.52
N GLN A 27 -2.47 -17.54 2.32
CA GLN A 27 -2.77 -18.42 1.20
C GLN A 27 -1.47 -18.89 0.53
N ARG A 28 -1.56 -19.47 -0.64
CA ARG A 28 -0.40 -19.95 -1.42
C ARG A 28 0.35 -18.83 -2.15
N PHE A 29 -0.02 -17.60 -1.89
CA PHE A 29 0.52 -16.38 -2.51
C PHE A 29 1.48 -15.66 -1.58
N ASN A 30 2.16 -14.65 -2.08
CA ASN A 30 2.94 -13.76 -1.24
C ASN A 30 2.05 -12.62 -0.79
N GLU A 31 1.89 -12.46 0.51
CA GLU A 31 1.21 -11.33 1.13
C GLU A 31 2.20 -10.55 2.00
N ASP A 32 2.34 -9.26 1.74
CA ASP A 32 3.24 -8.39 2.48
C ASP A 32 2.72 -6.95 2.62
N SER A 33 3.51 -6.09 3.24
CA SER A 33 3.28 -4.64 3.35
C SER A 33 1.93 -4.26 3.96
N GLY A 34 1.36 -5.09 4.86
CA GLY A 34 0.09 -4.84 5.51
C GLY A 34 0.04 -3.51 6.28
N ARG A 35 -1.05 -2.74 6.10
CA ARG A 35 -1.31 -1.45 6.76
C ARG A 35 -2.74 -1.37 7.23
N PHE A 36 -2.93 -1.12 8.51
CA PHE A 36 -4.25 -0.84 9.08
C PHE A 36 -4.79 0.49 8.57
N SER A 37 -6.11 0.52 8.27
CA SER A 37 -6.81 1.80 8.13
C SER A 37 -6.76 2.58 9.45
N PRO A 38 -6.88 3.92 9.44
CA PRO A 38 -6.81 4.74 10.66
C PRO A 38 -7.85 4.38 11.73
N ASP A 39 -9.00 3.84 11.32
CA ASP A 39 -10.06 3.37 12.21
C ASP A 39 -9.87 1.90 12.66
N GLY A 40 -8.84 1.22 12.18
CA GLY A 40 -8.51 -0.17 12.49
C GLY A 40 -9.48 -1.21 11.90
N ARG A 41 -10.42 -0.81 11.06
CA ARG A 41 -11.45 -1.72 10.54
C ARG A 41 -11.01 -2.52 9.31
N PHE A 42 -10.01 -2.04 8.58
CA PHE A 42 -9.52 -2.64 7.34
C PHE A 42 -8.00 -2.76 7.34
N ILE A 43 -7.49 -3.70 6.55
CA ILE A 43 -6.07 -3.80 6.21
C ILE A 43 -5.93 -3.67 4.70
N ALA A 44 -5.05 -2.76 4.25
CA ALA A 44 -4.53 -2.74 2.89
C ALA A 44 -3.21 -3.50 2.86
N TYR A 45 -2.97 -4.30 1.84
CA TYR A 45 -1.76 -5.10 1.71
C TYR A 45 -1.43 -5.40 0.25
N VAL A 46 -0.24 -5.93 0.02
CA VAL A 46 0.20 -6.41 -1.28
C VAL A 46 -0.03 -7.92 -1.36
N SER A 47 -0.58 -8.41 -2.48
CA SER A 47 -0.61 -9.84 -2.79
C SER A 47 -0.36 -10.09 -4.27
N ASP A 48 0.28 -11.21 -4.60
CA ASP A 48 0.50 -11.65 -5.96
C ASP A 48 -0.55 -12.65 -6.47
N GLU A 49 -1.68 -12.78 -5.79
CA GLU A 49 -2.74 -13.74 -6.13
C GLU A 49 -3.34 -13.54 -7.52
N SER A 50 -3.29 -12.32 -8.07
CA SER A 50 -3.71 -12.00 -9.45
C SER A 50 -2.64 -12.32 -10.51
N GLY A 51 -1.49 -12.87 -10.11
CA GLY A 51 -0.34 -13.18 -10.97
C GLY A 51 0.74 -12.09 -10.97
N ARG A 52 0.55 -11.00 -10.23
CA ARG A 52 1.55 -9.95 -9.95
C ARG A 52 1.18 -9.23 -8.65
N ALA A 53 2.14 -8.49 -8.07
CA ALA A 53 1.88 -7.68 -6.89
C ALA A 53 0.81 -6.61 -7.17
N GLU A 54 -0.29 -6.67 -6.44
CA GLU A 54 -1.41 -5.73 -6.48
C GLU A 54 -1.82 -5.34 -5.06
N ILE A 55 -2.52 -4.22 -4.93
CA ILE A 55 -3.06 -3.77 -3.65
C ILE A 55 -4.45 -4.38 -3.43
N TYR A 56 -4.59 -5.03 -2.29
CA TYR A 56 -5.85 -5.57 -1.79
C TYR A 56 -6.25 -4.89 -0.48
N VAL A 57 -7.55 -4.85 -0.24
CA VAL A 57 -8.11 -4.40 1.04
C VAL A 57 -9.06 -5.47 1.56
N GLU A 58 -8.96 -5.79 2.84
CA GLU A 58 -9.87 -6.71 3.54
C GLU A 58 -10.31 -6.13 4.88
N PRO A 59 -11.54 -6.46 5.35
CA PRO A 59 -11.98 -6.07 6.68
C PRO A 59 -11.32 -6.94 7.77
N MET A 60 -10.97 -6.31 8.88
CA MET A 60 -10.49 -7.00 10.08
C MET A 60 -11.49 -8.02 10.63
N ALA A 61 -12.79 -7.78 10.42
CA ALA A 61 -13.87 -8.69 10.83
C ALA A 61 -13.92 -9.99 10.02
N ARG A 62 -13.07 -10.17 9.00
CA ARG A 62 -12.96 -11.39 8.20
C ARG A 62 -14.29 -11.88 7.63
N THR A 63 -15.06 -10.98 7.10
CA THR A 63 -16.38 -11.25 6.50
C THR A 63 -16.29 -12.01 5.18
N GLY A 64 -15.07 -12.23 4.65
CA GLY A 64 -14.82 -12.81 3.34
C GLY A 64 -14.84 -11.77 2.20
N ALA A 65 -15.14 -10.50 2.52
CA ALA A 65 -15.01 -9.43 1.54
C ALA A 65 -13.52 -9.13 1.27
N LYS A 66 -13.19 -8.94 0.00
CA LYS A 66 -11.86 -8.57 -0.48
C LYS A 66 -12.01 -7.67 -1.71
N TRP A 67 -11.26 -6.58 -1.74
CA TRP A 67 -11.26 -5.65 -2.86
C TRP A 67 -9.88 -5.56 -3.49
N LEU A 68 -9.81 -5.77 -4.79
CA LEU A 68 -8.63 -5.45 -5.61
C LEU A 68 -8.70 -3.95 -5.92
N VAL A 69 -7.72 -3.19 -5.43
CA VAL A 69 -7.70 -1.73 -5.54
C VAL A 69 -6.86 -1.23 -6.70
N SER A 70 -5.71 -1.85 -6.93
CA SER A 70 -4.85 -1.53 -8.07
C SER A 70 -5.16 -2.44 -9.26
N GLY A 71 -4.73 -2.09 -10.46
CA GLY A 71 -5.01 -2.89 -11.67
C GLY A 71 -3.83 -2.95 -12.64
N ARG A 72 -2.72 -2.28 -12.32
CA ARG A 72 -1.48 -2.28 -13.10
C ARG A 72 -0.25 -2.55 -12.25
N GLY A 73 -0.44 -3.24 -11.15
CA GLY A 73 0.53 -3.45 -10.10
C GLY A 73 0.38 -2.43 -8.97
N GLY A 74 0.87 -2.79 -7.78
CA GLY A 74 0.85 -1.92 -6.62
C GLY A 74 1.77 -2.40 -5.53
N ASN A 75 2.47 -1.45 -4.89
CA ASN A 75 3.37 -1.68 -3.76
C ASN A 75 3.16 -0.60 -2.69
N ALA A 76 3.63 -0.87 -1.48
CA ALA A 76 3.69 0.07 -0.38
C ALA A 76 2.40 0.84 -0.12
N PRO A 77 1.26 0.18 0.15
CA PRO A 77 0.00 0.87 0.42
C PRO A 77 0.11 1.76 1.67
N ARG A 78 -0.47 2.96 1.63
CA ARG A 78 -0.54 3.90 2.76
C ARG A 78 -1.90 4.57 2.81
N TRP A 79 -2.56 4.48 3.95
CA TRP A 79 -3.79 5.21 4.20
C TRP A 79 -3.51 6.68 4.52
N SER A 80 -4.28 7.59 3.96
CA SER A 80 -4.31 8.97 4.46
C SER A 80 -4.81 9.02 5.91
N ALA A 81 -4.45 10.05 6.65
CA ALA A 81 -4.80 10.18 8.07
C ALA A 81 -6.30 10.10 8.35
N GLY A 82 -7.13 10.53 7.40
CA GLY A 82 -8.59 10.45 7.49
C GLY A 82 -9.19 9.16 6.95
N GLY A 83 -8.39 8.24 6.41
CA GLY A 83 -8.85 6.98 5.82
C GLY A 83 -9.65 7.13 4.52
N ARG A 84 -9.71 8.34 3.97
CA ARG A 84 -10.49 8.63 2.75
C ARG A 84 -9.72 8.45 1.46
N GLU A 85 -8.45 8.18 1.56
CA GLU A 85 -7.57 7.90 0.43
C GLU A 85 -6.62 6.77 0.79
N LEU A 86 -6.34 5.95 -0.19
CA LEU A 86 -5.30 4.93 -0.17
C LEU A 86 -4.30 5.27 -1.26
N LEU A 87 -3.06 5.53 -0.83
CA LEU A 87 -1.94 5.75 -1.73
C LEU A 87 -1.17 4.45 -1.90
N TYR A 88 -0.60 4.28 -3.07
CA TYR A 88 0.31 3.20 -3.35
C TYR A 88 1.27 3.57 -4.48
N VAL A 89 2.32 2.80 -4.65
CA VAL A 89 3.24 2.97 -5.77
C VAL A 89 2.86 1.98 -6.88
N GLU A 90 2.46 2.51 -8.02
CA GLU A 90 2.31 1.74 -9.25
C GLU A 90 3.68 1.58 -9.90
N PRO A 91 4.17 0.36 -10.13
CA PRO A 91 5.48 0.13 -10.71
C PRO A 91 5.52 0.52 -12.19
N GLY A 92 6.58 1.21 -12.60
CA GLY A 92 6.90 1.45 -14.01
C GLY A 92 7.70 0.31 -14.62
N ALA A 93 8.14 0.48 -15.87
CA ALA A 93 9.03 -0.47 -16.54
C ALA A 93 10.39 -0.61 -15.83
N ARG A 94 10.81 0.42 -15.13
CA ARG A 94 11.95 0.46 -14.21
C ARG A 94 11.46 1.08 -12.90
N GLU A 95 12.11 0.78 -11.79
CA GLU A 95 11.77 1.37 -10.50
C GLU A 95 11.75 2.91 -10.54
N ALA A 96 12.71 3.50 -11.26
CA ALA A 96 12.78 4.95 -11.45
C ALA A 96 11.59 5.57 -12.22
N ASP A 97 10.79 4.76 -12.89
CA ASP A 97 9.60 5.17 -13.65
C ASP A 97 8.30 4.92 -12.88
N SER A 98 8.39 4.57 -11.60
CA SER A 98 7.24 4.29 -10.75
C SER A 98 6.43 5.55 -10.47
N THR A 99 5.16 5.36 -10.19
CA THR A 99 4.21 6.45 -9.98
C THR A 99 3.49 6.32 -8.65
N LEU A 100 3.52 7.36 -7.83
CA LEU A 100 2.62 7.50 -6.69
C LEU A 100 1.20 7.62 -7.22
N THR A 101 0.33 6.76 -6.77
CA THR A 101 -1.06 6.67 -7.22
C THR A 101 -1.99 6.78 -6.01
N SER A 102 -3.10 7.47 -6.15
CA SER A 102 -4.14 7.61 -5.14
C SER A 102 -5.45 7.02 -5.62
N VAL A 103 -6.19 6.42 -4.69
CA VAL A 103 -7.56 5.97 -4.85
C VAL A 103 -8.39 6.54 -3.70
N ARG A 104 -9.51 7.19 -4.02
CA ARG A 104 -10.46 7.64 -3.01
C ARG A 104 -11.20 6.44 -2.43
N VAL A 105 -11.41 6.48 -1.12
CA VAL A 105 -12.07 5.43 -0.35
C VAL A 105 -13.33 6.02 0.27
N GLU A 106 -14.47 5.41 -0.01
CA GLU A 106 -15.77 5.81 0.52
C GLU A 106 -16.44 4.63 1.25
N PRO A 107 -17.02 4.85 2.42
CA PRO A 107 -17.84 3.83 3.07
C PRO A 107 -19.04 3.46 2.17
N GLN A 108 -19.30 2.16 2.02
CA GLN A 108 -20.46 1.63 1.29
C GLN A 108 -21.09 0.49 2.08
N GLY A 109 -22.13 0.79 2.84
CA GLY A 109 -22.72 -0.16 3.78
C GLY A 109 -21.67 -0.58 4.83
N ASP A 110 -21.49 -1.88 5.00
CA ASP A 110 -20.45 -2.45 5.89
C ASP A 110 -19.07 -2.57 5.23
N GLY A 111 -18.95 -2.18 3.97
CA GLY A 111 -17.74 -2.28 3.16
C GLY A 111 -17.22 -0.93 2.67
N LEU A 112 -16.44 -0.99 1.60
CA LEU A 112 -15.80 0.16 0.97
C LEU A 112 -16.09 0.19 -0.53
N ALA A 113 -16.18 1.39 -1.08
CA ALA A 113 -16.09 1.66 -2.51
C ALA A 113 -14.78 2.40 -2.80
N PHE A 114 -14.22 2.13 -3.97
CA PHE A 114 -12.97 2.72 -4.44
C PHE A 114 -13.19 3.46 -5.75
N SER A 115 -12.65 4.68 -5.85
CA SER A 115 -12.65 5.41 -7.12
C SER A 115 -11.68 4.77 -8.12
N GLN A 116 -11.68 5.29 -9.34
CA GLN A 116 -10.58 5.01 -10.26
C GLN A 116 -9.26 5.55 -9.69
N ALA A 117 -8.17 4.83 -9.99
CA ALA A 117 -6.82 5.21 -9.61
C ALA A 117 -6.39 6.49 -10.35
N THR A 118 -5.78 7.41 -9.63
CA THR A 118 -5.29 8.69 -10.14
C THR A 118 -3.79 8.79 -9.87
N ALA A 119 -3.00 9.04 -10.92
CA ALA A 119 -1.59 9.32 -10.80
C ALA A 119 -1.38 10.66 -10.09
N VAL A 120 -0.55 10.68 -9.05
CA VAL A 120 -0.23 11.87 -8.25
C VAL A 120 1.10 12.47 -8.67
N ALA A 121 2.17 11.67 -8.64
CA ALA A 121 3.51 12.12 -8.96
C ALA A 121 4.42 10.94 -9.35
N PRO A 122 5.46 11.16 -10.17
CA PRO A 122 6.51 10.18 -10.36
C PRO A 122 7.31 10.02 -9.07
N VAL A 123 7.60 8.77 -8.69
CA VAL A 123 8.44 8.44 -7.53
C VAL A 123 9.46 7.39 -7.92
N PRO A 124 10.77 7.63 -7.71
CA PRO A 124 11.81 6.69 -8.10
C PRO A 124 12.04 5.61 -7.03
N SER A 125 10.95 5.03 -6.53
CA SER A 125 10.98 4.05 -5.45
C SER A 125 9.74 3.17 -5.49
N LEU A 126 9.86 1.95 -4.98
CA LEU A 126 8.73 1.06 -4.72
C LEU A 126 8.29 1.09 -3.25
N ASP A 127 8.96 1.88 -2.41
CA ASP A 127 8.61 2.04 -1.00
C ASP A 127 8.43 3.51 -0.64
N ILE A 128 7.36 3.80 0.09
CA ILE A 128 7.00 5.13 0.55
C ILE A 128 6.55 5.08 2.00
N GLU A 129 6.70 6.19 2.72
CA GLU A 129 6.10 6.38 4.03
C GLU A 129 5.40 7.75 4.08
N LEU A 130 4.22 7.81 4.67
CA LEU A 130 3.45 9.03 4.79
C LEU A 130 3.66 9.63 6.17
N ALA A 131 4.07 10.89 6.25
CA ALA A 131 4.18 11.60 7.52
C ALA A 131 2.83 11.68 8.23
N ALA A 132 2.83 11.73 9.56
CA ALA A 132 1.62 11.73 10.38
C ALA A 132 0.63 12.87 10.03
N GLY A 133 1.13 14.00 9.51
CA GLY A 133 0.31 15.11 9.01
C GLY A 133 -0.26 14.92 7.61
N GLY A 134 0.12 13.85 6.91
CA GLY A 134 -0.34 13.53 5.56
C GLY A 134 0.10 14.53 4.48
N ARG A 135 1.06 15.41 4.77
CA ARG A 135 1.54 16.44 3.84
C ARG A 135 2.87 16.10 3.18
N GLU A 136 3.58 15.18 3.75
CA GLU A 136 4.94 14.82 3.33
C GLU A 136 5.01 13.31 3.10
N LEU A 137 5.74 12.93 2.09
CA LEU A 137 6.10 11.56 1.77
C LEU A 137 7.60 11.37 1.91
N LEU A 138 7.99 10.34 2.63
CA LEU A 138 9.36 9.85 2.64
C LEU A 138 9.48 8.78 1.57
N VAL A 139 10.47 8.90 0.71
CA VAL A 139 10.77 7.92 -0.34
C VAL A 139 12.23 7.47 -0.23
N THR A 140 12.48 6.19 -0.43
CA THR A 140 13.83 5.66 -0.54
C THR A 140 14.29 5.75 -1.99
N VAL A 141 15.36 6.48 -2.26
CA VAL A 141 15.89 6.68 -3.62
C VAL A 141 17.25 6.01 -3.73
N PRO A 142 17.47 5.10 -4.70
CA PRO A 142 18.80 4.57 -4.98
C PRO A 142 19.73 5.71 -5.40
N VAL A 143 20.80 5.95 -4.65
CA VAL A 143 21.82 6.93 -5.01
C VAL A 143 23.00 6.19 -5.65
N ALA A 144 23.22 6.41 -6.95
CA ALA A 144 24.42 5.94 -7.60
C ALA A 144 25.65 6.62 -6.97
N GLN A 145 26.71 5.87 -6.68
CA GLN A 145 27.95 6.43 -6.14
C GLN A 145 28.43 7.57 -7.04
N GLY A 146 28.55 8.76 -6.48
CA GLY A 146 29.05 9.97 -7.18
C GLY A 146 27.97 10.91 -7.74
N VAL A 147 26.69 10.60 -7.57
CA VAL A 147 25.59 11.51 -7.94
C VAL A 147 24.83 11.93 -6.69
N THR A 148 25.05 13.14 -6.23
CA THR A 148 24.19 13.79 -5.23
C THR A 148 22.87 14.19 -5.91
N ARG A 149 21.88 13.30 -5.87
CA ARG A 149 20.50 13.72 -6.13
C ARG A 149 19.87 14.07 -4.77
N PRO A 150 19.27 15.25 -4.63
CA PRO A 150 18.53 15.55 -3.41
C PRO A 150 17.37 14.56 -3.26
N PRO A 151 17.02 14.14 -2.05
CA PRO A 151 15.83 13.35 -1.82
C PRO A 151 14.63 14.09 -2.39
N VAL A 152 13.72 13.36 -3.04
CA VAL A 152 12.47 13.94 -3.54
C VAL A 152 11.52 14.02 -2.35
N LEU A 153 11.31 15.22 -1.83
CA LEU A 153 10.29 15.52 -0.86
C LEU A 153 9.05 16.01 -1.62
N ILE A 154 7.97 15.28 -1.53
CA ILE A 154 6.69 15.69 -2.11
C ILE A 154 5.88 16.34 -0.99
N GLU A 155 5.89 17.68 -0.96
CA GLU A 155 5.05 18.46 -0.04
C GLU A 155 3.67 18.70 -0.66
N ASN A 156 2.64 18.74 0.20
CA ASN A 156 1.26 19.03 -0.20
C ASN A 156 0.74 18.14 -1.35
N TRP A 157 1.08 16.86 -1.34
CA TRP A 157 0.66 15.92 -2.39
C TRP A 157 -0.87 15.94 -2.62
N THR A 158 -1.67 16.29 -1.61
CA THR A 158 -3.13 16.45 -1.72
C THR A 158 -3.53 17.57 -2.68
N ALA A 159 -2.68 18.56 -2.91
CA ALA A 159 -2.91 19.62 -3.90
C ALA A 159 -2.70 19.13 -5.35
N LEU A 160 -2.08 17.97 -5.52
CA LEU A 160 -1.89 17.31 -6.82
C LEU A 160 -3.09 16.45 -7.21
N LEU A 161 -4.02 16.21 -6.28
CA LEU A 161 -5.26 15.50 -6.57
C LEU A 161 -6.21 16.39 -7.37
N PRO A 162 -6.96 15.85 -8.34
CA PRO A 162 -7.96 16.62 -9.06
C PRO A 162 -8.98 17.19 -8.07
N ALA A 163 -9.31 18.47 -8.25
CA ALA A 163 -10.38 19.13 -7.49
C ALA A 163 -11.71 18.38 -7.71
N ASN A 164 -12.49 18.27 -6.65
CA ASN A 164 -13.84 17.69 -6.71
C ASN A 164 -14.78 18.57 -7.55
#